data_7ef5c99398b9611e37f98361473135d9
#
_entry.id   7ef5c99398b9611e37f98361473135d9
#
_cell.length_a   1.000
_cell.length_b   1.000
_cell.length_c   1.000
_cell.angle_alpha   90.00
_cell.angle_beta   90.00
_cell.angle_gamma   90.00
#
_symmetry.space_group_name_H-M   'P 1'
#
loop_
_entity.id
_entity.type
_entity.pdbx_description
1 polymer ?
#
loop_
_entity_poly.entity_id
_entity_poly.type
_entity_poly.pdbx_seq_one_letter_code
_entity_poly.pdbx_strand_id
1 'polypeptide(L)'
;KADNSDKNNQWITELKQLLLQYFADKFRCDRPSLTRQVLTEKLVLANYNEAIRKKTEDIMQQLDYLAFAPGNNSAASQTIFTDIRSLITVIENSSN
;
A
#
# COMPACT_ATOMS: atom_id res chain seq x y z
N LYS A 1 -28.20 -7.31 6.37
CA LYS A 1 -27.56 -6.06 6.21
C LYS A 1 -26.28 -6.16 5.42
N ALA A 2 -26.21 -5.37 4.40
CA ALA A 2 -25.04 -5.35 3.56
C ALA A 2 -23.84 -4.72 4.25
N ASP A 3 -24.07 -4.05 5.35
CA ASP A 3 -23.03 -3.31 6.04
C ASP A 3 -21.87 -4.19 6.45
N ASN A 4 -22.16 -5.43 6.81
CA ASN A 4 -21.09 -6.32 7.26
C ASN A 4 -20.10 -6.63 6.14
N SER A 5 -20.61 -6.80 4.92
CA SER A 5 -19.74 -7.06 3.80
C SER A 5 -18.85 -5.86 3.51
N ASP A 6 -19.43 -4.67 3.57
CA ASP A 6 -18.66 -3.45 3.34
C ASP A 6 -17.59 -3.28 4.39
N LYS A 7 -17.93 -3.57 5.64
CA LYS A 7 -16.95 -3.43 6.71
C LYS A 7 -15.80 -4.40 6.57
N ASN A 8 -16.08 -5.60 6.06
CA ASN A 8 -15.03 -6.59 5.91
C ASN A 8 -13.98 -6.14 4.91
N ASN A 9 -14.37 -5.35 3.92
CA ASN A 9 -13.43 -4.88 2.91
C ASN A 9 -13.00 -3.44 3.13
N GLN A 10 -13.70 -2.74 3.99
CA GLN A 10 -13.43 -1.32 4.18
C GLN A 10 -12.03 -1.08 4.76
N TRP A 11 -11.60 -1.95 5.67
CA TRP A 11 -10.28 -1.76 6.28
C TRP A 11 -9.18 -1.88 5.23
N ILE A 12 -9.38 -2.71 4.22
CA ILE A 12 -8.40 -2.85 3.14
C ILE A 12 -8.32 -1.56 2.33
N THR A 13 -9.49 -1.00 2.00
CA THR A 13 -9.54 0.25 1.27
C THR A 13 -8.88 1.37 2.07
N GLU A 14 -9.18 1.44 3.35
CA GLU A 14 -8.59 2.47 4.20
C GLU A 14 -7.08 2.30 4.32
N LEU A 15 -6.63 1.06 4.43
CA LEU A 15 -5.20 0.79 4.53
C LEU A 15 -4.49 1.23 3.26
N LYS A 16 -5.08 0.92 2.12
CA LYS A 16 -4.53 1.34 0.85
C LYS A 16 -4.48 2.87 0.75
N GLN A 17 -5.54 3.53 1.20
CA GLN A 17 -5.57 4.98 1.19
C GLN A 17 -4.48 5.57 2.08
N LEU A 18 -4.28 5.00 3.25
CA LEU A 18 -3.25 5.47 4.15
C LEU A 18 -1.86 5.31 3.55
N LEU A 19 -1.64 4.17 2.90
CA LEU A 19 -0.34 3.94 2.27
C LEU A 19 -0.11 4.92 1.13
N LEU A 20 -1.12 5.14 0.30
CA LEU A 20 -1.00 6.10 -0.78
C LEU A 20 -0.82 7.51 -0.26
N GLN A 21 -1.50 7.85 0.83
CA GLN A 21 -1.33 9.16 1.43
C GLN A 21 0.09 9.34 1.96
N TYR A 22 0.65 8.29 2.54
CA TYR A 22 2.03 8.34 2.99
C TYR A 22 2.97 8.68 1.83
N PHE A 23 2.80 7.99 0.70
CA PHE A 23 3.65 8.25 -0.45
C PHE A 23 3.37 9.62 -1.06
N ALA A 24 2.12 10.04 -1.08
CA ALA A 24 1.79 11.36 -1.61
C ALA A 24 2.49 12.45 -0.81
N ASP A 25 2.47 12.30 0.51
CA ASP A 25 3.16 13.26 1.37
C ASP A 25 4.66 13.21 1.15
N LYS A 26 5.19 12.02 1.01
CA LYS A 26 6.63 11.85 0.87
C LYS A 26 7.12 12.43 -0.45
N PHE A 27 6.36 12.24 -1.51
CA PHE A 27 6.74 12.72 -2.83
C PHE A 27 6.14 14.09 -3.15
N ARG A 28 5.37 14.65 -2.23
CA ARG A 28 4.78 15.98 -2.37
C ARG A 28 3.93 16.08 -3.61
N CYS A 29 3.04 15.11 -3.78
CA CYS A 29 2.11 15.14 -4.89
C CYS A 29 0.70 14.96 -4.37
N ASP A 30 -0.27 15.28 -5.23
CA ASP A 30 -1.66 15.13 -4.87
C ASP A 30 -2.04 13.66 -4.77
N ARG A 31 -2.79 13.34 -3.75
CA ARG A 31 -3.26 11.98 -3.55
C ARG A 31 -4.01 11.43 -4.77
N PRO A 32 -4.96 12.20 -5.38
CA PRO A 32 -5.68 11.68 -6.56
C PRO A 32 -4.77 11.44 -7.76
N SER A 33 -3.65 12.14 -7.83
CA SER A 33 -2.72 11.95 -8.94
C SER A 33 -1.84 10.73 -8.76
N LEU A 34 -1.80 10.19 -7.56
CA LEU A 34 -0.87 9.11 -7.24
C LEU A 34 -1.53 7.77 -7.58
N THR A 35 -1.40 7.36 -8.82
CA THR A 35 -1.81 6.03 -9.23
C THR A 35 -0.68 5.05 -8.98
N ARG A 36 -0.98 3.77 -9.15
CA ARG A 36 0.03 2.74 -8.97
C ARG A 36 1.20 2.93 -9.92
N GLN A 37 0.90 3.29 -11.16
CA GLN A 37 1.94 3.53 -12.15
C GLN A 37 2.78 4.74 -11.77
N VAL A 38 2.13 5.83 -11.36
CA VAL A 38 2.85 7.03 -10.97
C VAL A 38 3.72 6.74 -9.75
N LEU A 39 3.20 5.97 -8.80
CA LEU A 39 3.98 5.60 -7.63
C LEU A 39 5.26 4.87 -8.03
N THR A 40 5.15 3.90 -8.93
CA THR A 40 6.31 3.16 -9.40
C THR A 40 7.32 4.10 -10.04
N GLU A 41 6.85 5.03 -10.87
CA GLU A 41 7.75 5.97 -11.51
C GLU A 41 8.47 6.86 -10.50
N LYS A 42 7.75 7.31 -9.49
CA LYS A 42 8.35 8.17 -8.48
C LYS A 42 9.39 7.42 -7.65
N LEU A 43 9.14 6.15 -7.39
CA LEU A 43 10.13 5.34 -6.68
C LEU A 43 11.41 5.20 -7.49
N VAL A 44 11.28 5.03 -8.79
CA VAL A 44 12.44 4.96 -9.67
C VAL A 44 13.20 6.30 -9.66
N LEU A 45 12.47 7.39 -9.79
CA LEU A 45 13.08 8.70 -9.82
C LEU A 45 13.76 9.05 -8.49
N ALA A 46 13.25 8.54 -7.40
CA ALA A 46 13.83 8.79 -6.09
C ALA A 46 15.01 7.88 -5.79
N ASN A 47 15.39 7.03 -6.74
CA ASN A 47 16.53 6.13 -6.60
C ASN A 47 16.38 5.08 -5.51
N TYR A 48 15.15 4.71 -5.21
CA TYR A 48 14.96 3.57 -4.33
C TYR A 48 15.40 2.30 -5.04
N ASN A 49 15.98 1.38 -4.30
CA ASN A 49 16.48 0.18 -4.92
C ASN A 49 15.32 -0.72 -5.37
N GLU A 50 15.70 -1.72 -6.14
CA GLU A 50 14.71 -2.61 -6.74
C GLU A 50 13.93 -3.37 -5.68
N ALA A 51 14.55 -3.73 -4.58
CA ALA A 51 13.86 -4.47 -3.51
C ALA A 51 12.71 -3.66 -2.95
N ILE A 52 12.91 -2.37 -2.74
CA ILE A 52 11.86 -1.50 -2.21
C ILE A 52 10.75 -1.36 -3.23
N ARG A 53 11.10 -1.15 -4.50
CA ARG A 53 10.10 -1.01 -5.54
C ARG A 53 9.26 -2.26 -5.69
N LYS A 54 9.91 -3.41 -5.68
CA LYS A 54 9.21 -4.67 -5.82
C LYS A 54 8.30 -4.91 -4.62
N LYS A 55 8.80 -4.63 -3.43
CA LYS A 55 8.00 -4.82 -2.22
C LYS A 55 6.76 -3.93 -2.25
N THR A 56 6.91 -2.69 -2.71
CA THR A 56 5.79 -1.77 -2.83
C THR A 56 4.75 -2.33 -3.79
N GLU A 57 5.20 -2.80 -4.95
CA GLU A 57 4.29 -3.39 -5.93
C GLU A 57 3.57 -4.60 -5.37
N ASP A 58 4.31 -5.46 -4.68
CA ASP A 58 3.70 -6.65 -4.10
C ASP A 58 2.61 -6.30 -3.10
N ILE A 59 2.88 -5.31 -2.26
CA ILE A 59 1.91 -4.90 -1.26
C ILE A 59 0.67 -4.31 -1.93
N MET A 60 0.87 -3.46 -2.93
CA MET A 60 -0.27 -2.88 -3.64
C MET A 60 -1.09 -3.95 -4.33
N GLN A 61 -0.43 -4.94 -4.91
CA GLN A 61 -1.11 -6.03 -5.56
C GLN A 61 -1.90 -6.86 -4.56
N GLN A 62 -1.32 -7.12 -3.41
CA GLN A 62 -2.02 -7.87 -2.37
C GLN A 62 -3.24 -7.10 -1.86
N LEU A 63 -3.11 -5.80 -1.69
CA LEU A 63 -4.24 -4.99 -1.25
C LEU A 63 -5.38 -5.05 -2.28
N ASP A 64 -5.04 -4.96 -3.55
CA ASP A 64 -6.05 -5.07 -4.60
C ASP A 64 -6.71 -6.44 -4.57
N TYR A 65 -5.91 -7.48 -4.41
CA TYR A 65 -6.45 -8.84 -4.36
C TYR A 65 -7.40 -8.99 -3.19
N LEU A 66 -7.00 -8.54 -2.02
CA LEU A 66 -7.83 -8.68 -0.83
C LEU A 66 -9.12 -7.86 -0.93
N ALA A 67 -9.05 -6.72 -1.61
CA ALA A 67 -10.23 -5.89 -1.78
C ALA A 67 -11.30 -6.59 -2.61
N PHE A 68 -10.88 -7.43 -3.54
CA PHE A 68 -11.82 -8.15 -4.40
C PHE A 68 -12.14 -9.54 -3.90
N ALA A 69 -11.28 -10.11 -3.07
CA ALA A 69 -11.51 -11.46 -2.58
C ALA A 69 -12.52 -11.43 -1.45
N PRO A 70 -13.63 -12.14 -1.58
CA PRO A 70 -14.56 -12.23 -0.47
C PRO A 70 -14.00 -13.11 0.61
N GLY A 71 -14.51 -12.95 1.80
CA GLY A 71 -14.16 -13.85 2.83
C GLY A 71 -13.24 -13.26 3.87
N ASN A 72 -12.94 -14.08 4.81
CA ASN A 72 -12.24 -13.67 6.00
C ASN A 72 -10.80 -14.17 5.95
N ASN A 73 -9.87 -13.27 5.84
CA ASN A 73 -8.46 -13.60 5.75
C ASN A 73 -7.68 -12.91 6.86
N SER A 74 -7.92 -13.30 8.09
CA SER A 74 -7.24 -12.64 9.20
C SER A 74 -5.73 -12.86 9.16
N ALA A 75 -5.29 -14.04 8.71
CA ALA A 75 -3.85 -14.26 8.56
C ALA A 75 -3.26 -13.35 7.49
N ALA A 76 -3.99 -13.17 6.38
CA ALA A 76 -3.52 -12.29 5.32
C ALA A 76 -3.48 -10.85 5.79
N SER A 77 -4.44 -10.43 6.61
CA SER A 77 -4.45 -9.06 7.07
C SER A 77 -3.28 -8.77 8.00
N GLN A 78 -2.93 -9.73 8.86
CA GLN A 78 -1.75 -9.54 9.71
C GLN A 78 -0.48 -9.46 8.89
N THR A 79 -0.39 -10.29 7.86
CA THR A 79 0.79 -10.28 6.99
C THR A 79 0.91 -8.95 6.26
N ILE A 80 -0.20 -8.42 5.75
CA ILE A 80 -0.13 -7.17 5.01
C ILE A 80 0.23 -6.00 5.92
N PHE A 81 -0.28 -5.98 7.15
CA PHE A 81 0.12 -4.96 8.11
C PHE A 81 1.62 -5.01 8.37
N THR A 82 2.15 -6.21 8.59
CA THR A 82 3.56 -6.39 8.84
C THR A 82 4.38 -5.93 7.63
N ASP A 83 3.93 -6.29 6.43
CA ASP A 83 4.63 -5.90 5.21
C ASP A 83 4.66 -4.40 5.03
N ILE A 84 3.53 -3.74 5.30
CA ILE A 84 3.47 -2.29 5.16
C ILE A 84 4.38 -1.62 6.18
N ARG A 85 4.38 -2.08 7.41
CA ARG A 85 5.27 -1.52 8.42
C ARG A 85 6.73 -1.70 8.04
N SER A 86 7.07 -2.90 7.55
CA SER A 86 8.43 -3.15 7.10
C SER A 86 8.81 -2.22 5.94
N LEU A 87 7.90 -2.05 5.00
CA LEU A 87 8.17 -1.19 3.86
C LEU A 87 8.42 0.24 4.32
N ILE A 88 7.57 0.77 5.18
CA ILE A 88 7.73 2.12 5.66
C ILE A 88 9.05 2.27 6.42
N THR A 89 9.38 1.29 7.25
CA THR A 89 10.63 1.32 7.99
C THR A 89 11.84 1.37 7.04
N VAL A 90 11.82 0.53 6.02
CA VAL A 90 12.91 0.49 5.06
C VAL A 90 13.01 1.83 4.31
N ILE A 91 11.87 2.38 3.91
CA ILE A 91 11.86 3.64 3.19
C ILE A 91 12.42 4.76 4.07
N GLU A 92 11.99 4.81 5.33
CA GLU A 92 12.46 5.85 6.23
C GLU A 92 13.96 5.72 6.49
N ASN A 93 14.45 4.51 6.57
CA ASN A 93 15.89 4.31 6.76
C ASN A 93 16.69 4.63 5.50
N SER A 94 16.07 4.52 4.33
CA SER A 94 16.76 4.74 3.07
C SER A 94 16.74 6.19 2.63
N SER A 95 15.88 7.00 3.22
CA SER A 95 15.64 8.34 2.68
C SER A 95 16.55 9.39 3.29
N ASN A 96 17.66 9.01 3.76
CA ASN A 96 18.61 10.02 4.27
C ASN A 96 19.23 10.82 3.15
#